data_3b7f5ada2a8252d8fc5096ad269bbf61
#
_entry.id   3b7f5ada2a8252d8fc5096ad269bbf61
#
_cell.length_a   1.000
_cell.length_b   1.000
_cell.length_c   1.000
_cell.angle_alpha   90.00
_cell.angle_beta   90.00
_cell.angle_gamma   90.00
#
_symmetry.space_group_name_H-M   'P 1'
#
loop_
_entity.id
_entity.type
_entity.pdbx_description
1 polymer ?
#
loop_
_entity_poly.entity_id
_entity_poly.type
_entity_poly.pdbx_seq_one_letter_code
_entity_poly.pdbx_strand_id
1 'polypeptide(L)'
;MKLTTALWDQQAPFNRLSPTTSDGKSITGCVATAMAIIMQYYQWPDQGVGTVPAYTLQADKNTQIPSKTFDRPYVWSKMPVKVDKNSDTDIKDEVATLIYDCGIISKSQFGRKSTWAYYENALEGMIKYMKYNKGTHMQNRATRVMSEWHQMLRKELDAKRPILYTASTKSGGGHMFVIDGYTQKNYYHVNWGWKRRSTVPMRRVPPSIPPLRWVGVRAGPIPPVQ
;
A
#
# COMPACT_ATOMS: atom_id res chain seq x y z
N MET A 1 10.35 8.97 -16.55
CA MET A 1 9.02 9.42 -16.09
C MET A 1 8.89 9.10 -14.61
N LYS A 2 8.24 9.95 -13.82
CA LYS A 2 7.97 9.73 -12.39
C LYS A 2 6.61 10.34 -12.06
N LEU A 3 5.75 9.56 -11.39
CA LEU A 3 4.48 10.02 -10.84
C LEU A 3 4.72 10.63 -9.45
N THR A 4 3.80 11.47 -9.00
CA THR A 4 3.85 12.03 -7.65
C THR A 4 2.99 11.16 -6.73
N THR A 5 3.62 10.33 -5.90
CA THR A 5 2.95 9.51 -4.88
C THR A 5 3.25 10.02 -3.48
N ALA A 6 2.38 9.72 -2.54
CA ALA A 6 2.51 10.19 -1.16
C ALA A 6 3.79 9.67 -0.49
N LEU A 7 4.49 10.55 0.23
CA LEU A 7 5.73 10.24 0.97
C LEU A 7 5.42 9.86 2.43
N TRP A 8 4.54 8.87 2.58
CA TRP A 8 4.10 8.40 3.90
C TRP A 8 5.02 7.32 4.47
N ASP A 9 4.86 7.03 5.75
CA ASP A 9 5.71 6.15 6.54
C ASP A 9 4.85 5.21 7.41
N GLN A 10 5.50 4.30 8.11
CA GLN A 10 4.84 3.30 8.94
C GLN A 10 4.78 3.68 10.42
N GLN A 11 5.48 4.74 10.83
CA GLN A 11 5.55 5.23 12.20
C GLN A 11 4.75 6.53 12.40
N ALA A 12 4.87 7.17 13.55
CA ALA A 12 4.20 8.43 13.82
C ALA A 12 4.54 9.52 12.77
N PRO A 13 3.52 10.27 12.32
CA PRO A 13 2.14 10.31 12.78
C PRO A 13 1.20 9.30 12.12
N PHE A 14 1.66 8.48 11.18
CA PHE A 14 0.84 7.60 10.34
C PHE A 14 0.19 6.44 11.12
N ASN A 15 0.83 5.96 12.18
CA ASN A 15 0.34 4.86 13.00
C ASN A 15 -0.53 5.30 14.19
N ARG A 16 -1.11 6.50 14.16
CA ARG A 16 -1.93 7.04 15.27
C ARG A 16 -3.07 6.10 15.66
N LEU A 17 -3.73 5.47 14.69
CA LEU A 17 -4.85 4.56 14.89
C LEU A 17 -4.43 3.09 14.96
N SER A 18 -3.17 2.75 14.69
CA SER A 18 -2.70 1.37 14.86
C SER A 18 -2.91 0.89 16.29
N PRO A 19 -3.27 -0.37 16.53
CA PRO A 19 -3.50 -0.88 17.87
C PRO A 19 -2.21 -0.88 18.70
N THR A 20 -2.38 -0.87 20.02
CA THR A 20 -1.31 -1.20 20.96
C THR A 20 -1.43 -2.68 21.30
N THR A 21 -0.36 -3.42 21.10
CA THR A 21 -0.25 -4.84 21.38
C THR A 21 0.58 -5.08 22.64
N SER A 22 0.77 -6.32 23.05
CA SER A 22 1.56 -6.65 24.23
C SER A 22 3.02 -6.12 24.14
N ASP A 23 3.55 -5.94 22.93
CA ASP A 23 4.90 -5.42 22.68
C ASP A 23 4.94 -3.89 22.47
N GLY A 24 3.79 -3.21 22.52
CA GLY A 24 3.65 -1.76 22.45
C GLY A 24 2.90 -1.25 21.23
N LYS A 25 3.02 0.06 20.93
CA LYS A 25 2.35 0.71 19.80
C LYS A 25 2.81 0.14 18.46
N SER A 26 1.88 -0.41 17.70
CA SER A 26 2.19 -1.04 16.42
C SER A 26 2.55 -0.01 15.34
N ILE A 27 3.39 -0.42 14.40
CA ILE A 27 3.58 0.28 13.12
C ILE A 27 2.44 -0.08 12.15
N THR A 28 2.23 0.72 11.10
CA THR A 28 1.16 0.47 10.12
C THR A 28 1.42 -0.78 9.27
N GLY A 29 2.68 -1.11 9.01
CA GLY A 29 3.08 -2.17 8.09
C GLY A 29 3.18 -1.71 6.63
N CYS A 30 4.04 -2.38 5.88
CA CYS A 30 4.33 -2.01 4.50
C CYS A 30 3.11 -2.19 3.58
N VAL A 31 2.30 -3.24 3.81
CA VAL A 31 1.12 -3.54 3.00
C VAL A 31 0.11 -2.40 3.10
N ALA A 32 -0.31 -2.06 4.32
CA ALA A 32 -1.29 -0.98 4.55
C ALA A 32 -0.78 0.37 4.03
N THR A 33 0.49 0.69 4.26
CA THR A 33 1.10 1.94 3.79
C THR A 33 1.13 2.02 2.27
N ALA A 34 1.56 0.97 1.58
CA ALA A 34 1.63 0.96 0.12
C ALA A 34 0.22 1.03 -0.52
N MET A 35 -0.77 0.34 0.04
CA MET A 35 -2.17 0.44 -0.39
C MET A 35 -2.69 1.88 -0.25
N ALA A 36 -2.48 2.49 0.92
CA ALA A 36 -2.92 3.86 1.18
C ALA A 36 -2.26 4.89 0.24
N ILE A 37 -0.97 4.71 -0.11
CA ILE A 37 -0.26 5.54 -1.09
C ILE A 37 -0.93 5.45 -2.47
N ILE A 38 -1.33 4.25 -2.91
CA ILE A 38 -2.07 4.07 -4.17
C ILE A 38 -3.46 4.72 -4.10
N MET A 39 -4.19 4.52 -3.00
CA MET A 39 -5.51 5.11 -2.81
C MET A 39 -5.45 6.63 -2.80
N GLN A 40 -4.46 7.22 -2.14
CA GLN A 40 -4.22 8.65 -2.14
C GLN A 40 -3.90 9.19 -3.54
N TYR A 41 -3.09 8.49 -4.33
CA TYR A 41 -2.76 8.91 -5.69
C TYR A 41 -4.01 9.03 -6.59
N TYR A 42 -4.95 8.08 -6.44
CA TYR A 42 -6.21 8.10 -7.19
C TYR A 42 -7.32 8.91 -6.51
N GLN A 43 -7.15 9.30 -5.25
CA GLN A 43 -8.22 9.85 -4.41
C GLN A 43 -9.48 8.98 -4.48
N TRP A 44 -9.31 7.66 -4.30
CA TRP A 44 -10.34 6.64 -4.48
C TRP A 44 -10.30 5.58 -3.36
N PRO A 45 -11.47 5.08 -2.91
CA PRO A 45 -12.83 5.53 -3.22
C PRO A 45 -13.22 6.77 -2.42
N ASP A 46 -14.35 7.41 -2.74
CA ASP A 46 -14.90 8.46 -1.86
C ASP A 46 -15.21 7.89 -0.47
N GLN A 47 -15.74 6.68 -0.44
CA GLN A 47 -16.06 5.95 0.78
C GLN A 47 -15.94 4.44 0.54
N GLY A 48 -15.40 3.70 1.50
CA GLY A 48 -15.44 2.24 1.50
C GLY A 48 -16.86 1.70 1.68
N VAL A 49 -17.03 0.38 1.58
CA VAL A 49 -18.33 -0.29 1.71
C VAL A 49 -18.23 -1.52 2.61
N GLY A 50 -19.32 -1.81 3.31
CA GLY A 50 -19.45 -3.02 4.11
C GLY A 50 -18.67 -3.00 5.42
N THR A 51 -18.58 -4.16 6.04
CA THR A 51 -17.96 -4.36 7.36
C THR A 51 -16.92 -5.48 7.28
N VAL A 52 -15.72 -5.20 7.74
CA VAL A 52 -14.70 -6.23 8.02
C VAL A 52 -15.00 -6.81 9.39
N PRO A 53 -15.18 -8.13 9.54
CA PRO A 53 -15.38 -8.75 10.86
C PRO A 53 -14.15 -8.59 11.76
N ALA A 54 -14.39 -8.58 13.08
CA ALA A 54 -13.32 -8.63 14.07
C ALA A 54 -12.42 -9.85 13.86
N TYR A 55 -11.13 -9.71 14.19
CA TYR A 55 -10.18 -10.81 14.15
C TYR A 55 -9.13 -10.68 15.26
N THR A 56 -8.56 -11.80 15.66
CA THR A 56 -7.51 -11.87 16.68
C THR A 56 -6.14 -11.95 16.01
N LEU A 57 -5.16 -11.27 16.57
CA LEU A 57 -3.79 -11.32 16.06
C LEU A 57 -3.16 -12.69 16.30
N GLN A 58 -2.41 -13.21 15.34
CA GLN A 58 -1.79 -14.53 15.43
C GLN A 58 -0.65 -14.57 16.46
N ALA A 59 0.17 -13.52 16.48
CA ALA A 59 1.32 -13.41 17.39
C ALA A 59 0.95 -12.89 18.79
N ASP A 60 -0.18 -12.17 18.91
CA ASP A 60 -0.70 -11.64 20.17
C ASP A 60 -2.18 -12.00 20.31
N LYS A 61 -2.45 -13.21 20.76
CA LYS A 61 -3.80 -13.76 20.89
C LYS A 61 -4.68 -13.00 21.91
N ASN A 62 -4.10 -12.12 22.72
CA ASN A 62 -4.83 -11.25 23.63
C ASN A 62 -5.31 -9.95 22.97
N THR A 63 -4.76 -9.61 21.81
CA THR A 63 -5.18 -8.42 21.05
C THR A 63 -6.19 -8.81 19.98
N GLN A 64 -7.43 -8.35 20.16
CA GLN A 64 -8.49 -8.45 19.20
C GLN A 64 -8.62 -7.13 18.41
N ILE A 65 -8.63 -7.23 17.11
CA ILE A 65 -8.93 -6.10 16.22
C ILE A 65 -10.45 -6.07 16.06
N PRO A 66 -11.12 -4.95 16.43
CA PRO A 66 -12.56 -4.85 16.35
C PRO A 66 -13.06 -4.89 14.90
N SER A 67 -14.34 -5.22 14.73
CA SER A 67 -15.00 -5.07 13.43
C SER A 67 -14.97 -3.61 13.00
N LYS A 68 -14.86 -3.39 11.70
CA LYS A 68 -14.82 -2.04 11.11
C LYS A 68 -15.83 -1.92 9.97
N THR A 69 -16.78 -1.02 10.15
CA THR A 69 -17.71 -0.60 9.09
C THR A 69 -17.18 0.66 8.42
N PHE A 70 -17.30 0.74 7.09
CA PHE A 70 -16.86 1.89 6.30
C PHE A 70 -18.08 2.79 6.05
N ASP A 71 -18.41 3.61 7.02
CA ASP A 71 -19.65 4.42 7.09
C ASP A 71 -19.41 5.92 6.91
N ARG A 72 -18.17 6.34 6.68
CA ARG A 72 -17.84 7.74 6.40
C ARG A 72 -16.98 7.92 5.15
N PRO A 73 -17.14 9.05 4.42
CA PRO A 73 -16.27 9.37 3.29
C PRO A 73 -14.85 9.73 3.74
N TYR A 74 -13.88 9.51 2.85
CA TYR A 74 -12.52 10.02 2.98
C TYR A 74 -12.47 11.49 2.55
N VAL A 75 -11.76 12.31 3.33
CA VAL A 75 -11.55 13.73 2.99
C VAL A 75 -10.20 13.88 2.28
N TRP A 76 -10.17 13.57 0.99
CA TRP A 76 -8.93 13.53 0.19
C TRP A 76 -8.15 14.85 0.20
N SER A 77 -8.83 16.01 0.31
CA SER A 77 -8.18 17.31 0.44
C SER A 77 -7.33 17.46 1.73
N LYS A 78 -7.59 16.61 2.73
CA LYS A 78 -6.81 16.52 3.98
C LYS A 78 -5.75 15.42 3.96
N MET A 79 -5.44 14.86 2.80
CA MET A 79 -4.44 13.80 2.64
C MET A 79 -3.32 14.26 1.70
N PRO A 80 -2.48 15.25 2.10
CA PRO A 80 -1.42 15.77 1.23
C PRO A 80 -0.31 14.73 1.04
N VAL A 81 0.46 14.91 -0.03
CA VAL A 81 1.61 14.06 -0.37
C VAL A 81 2.65 13.97 0.77
N LYS A 82 2.80 15.05 1.55
CA LYS A 82 3.74 15.11 2.67
C LYS A 82 2.98 15.39 3.97
N VAL A 83 3.25 14.56 4.96
CA VAL A 83 2.73 14.72 6.33
C VAL A 83 3.87 14.46 7.30
N ASP A 84 3.95 15.26 8.35
CA ASP A 84 4.93 15.10 9.42
C ASP A 84 4.33 15.42 10.80
N LYS A 85 5.17 15.46 11.82
CA LYS A 85 4.74 15.72 13.21
C LYS A 85 4.12 17.11 13.40
N ASN A 86 4.47 18.08 12.56
CA ASN A 86 4.01 19.47 12.65
C ASN A 86 2.76 19.73 11.80
N SER A 87 2.32 18.76 10.98
CA SER A 87 1.07 18.86 10.24
C SER A 87 -0.12 18.98 11.20
N ASP A 88 -1.21 19.59 10.74
CA ASP A 88 -2.44 19.73 11.53
C ASP A 88 -2.98 18.38 11.99
N THR A 89 -3.65 18.38 13.13
CA THR A 89 -4.14 17.14 13.74
C THR A 89 -5.14 16.42 12.86
N ASP A 90 -6.05 17.15 12.23
CA ASP A 90 -7.06 16.59 11.33
C ASP A 90 -6.44 15.98 10.05
N ILE A 91 -5.36 16.56 9.53
CA ILE A 91 -4.57 15.97 8.43
C ILE A 91 -3.93 14.65 8.87
N LYS A 92 -3.32 14.64 10.05
CA LYS A 92 -2.71 13.42 10.62
C LYS A 92 -3.74 12.33 10.86
N ASP A 93 -4.93 12.71 11.33
CA ASP A 93 -6.01 11.78 11.65
C ASP A 93 -6.64 11.19 10.37
N GLU A 94 -6.85 12.01 9.32
CA GLU A 94 -7.36 11.51 8.04
C GLU A 94 -6.40 10.52 7.38
N VAL A 95 -5.12 10.86 7.32
CA VAL A 95 -4.12 9.95 6.75
C VAL A 95 -3.98 8.67 7.58
N ALA A 96 -3.97 8.78 8.91
CA ALA A 96 -3.91 7.62 9.79
C ALA A 96 -5.16 6.73 9.66
N THR A 97 -6.32 7.33 9.44
CA THR A 97 -7.58 6.60 9.18
C THR A 97 -7.47 5.77 7.91
N LEU A 98 -7.07 6.37 6.80
CA LEU A 98 -6.91 5.64 5.54
C LEU A 98 -5.93 4.48 5.67
N ILE A 99 -4.77 4.70 6.29
CA ILE A 99 -3.75 3.66 6.46
C ILE A 99 -4.26 2.56 7.39
N TYR A 100 -4.94 2.91 8.48
CA TYR A 100 -5.54 1.93 9.38
C TYR A 100 -6.61 1.10 8.68
N ASP A 101 -7.49 1.72 7.90
CA ASP A 101 -8.50 1.03 7.10
C ASP A 101 -7.86 0.06 6.10
N CYS A 102 -6.75 0.44 5.45
CA CYS A 102 -5.95 -0.47 4.63
C CYS A 102 -5.41 -1.66 5.42
N GLY A 103 -4.96 -1.42 6.66
CA GLY A 103 -4.54 -2.47 7.58
C GLY A 103 -5.67 -3.45 7.93
N ILE A 104 -6.86 -2.91 8.17
CA ILE A 104 -8.05 -3.73 8.51
C ILE A 104 -8.49 -4.58 7.31
N ILE A 105 -8.63 -4.01 6.11
CA ILE A 105 -9.08 -4.78 4.93
C ILE A 105 -8.06 -5.83 4.49
N SER A 106 -6.78 -5.65 4.78
CA SER A 106 -5.72 -6.63 4.53
C SER A 106 -5.54 -7.64 5.67
N LYS A 107 -6.34 -7.54 6.75
CA LYS A 107 -6.21 -8.36 7.96
C LYS A 107 -4.80 -8.33 8.53
N SER A 108 -4.21 -7.14 8.61
CA SER A 108 -2.86 -6.93 9.09
C SER A 108 -2.63 -7.51 10.48
N GLN A 109 -1.52 -8.20 10.63
CA GLN A 109 -1.01 -8.74 11.89
C GLN A 109 -0.14 -7.67 12.53
N PHE A 110 -0.77 -6.80 13.31
CA PHE A 110 -0.15 -5.62 13.89
C PHE A 110 0.87 -5.99 14.97
N GLY A 111 2.01 -5.28 15.00
CA GLY A 111 3.03 -5.40 16.03
C GLY A 111 3.98 -4.21 16.01
N ARG A 112 4.68 -4.00 17.14
CA ARG A 112 5.58 -2.85 17.31
C ARG A 112 6.79 -2.92 16.41
N LYS A 113 7.40 -4.10 16.28
CA LYS A 113 8.62 -4.29 15.48
C LYS A 113 8.31 -4.60 14.02
N SER A 114 7.19 -5.27 13.76
CA SER A 114 6.77 -5.68 12.44
C SER A 114 5.26 -5.82 12.40
N THR A 115 4.64 -5.22 11.38
CA THR A 115 3.25 -5.47 11.00
C THR A 115 3.27 -6.05 9.60
N TRP A 116 2.61 -7.19 9.40
CA TRP A 116 2.58 -7.89 8.14
C TRP A 116 1.15 -8.28 7.74
N ALA A 117 0.94 -8.49 6.46
CA ALA A 117 -0.30 -9.02 5.91
C ALA A 117 -0.02 -9.85 4.67
N TYR A 118 -0.91 -10.80 4.38
CA TYR A 118 -0.88 -11.48 3.10
C TYR A 118 -1.33 -10.51 2.00
N TYR A 119 -0.60 -10.48 0.89
CA TYR A 119 -0.92 -9.58 -0.24
C TYR A 119 -2.21 -10.02 -0.96
N GLU A 120 -2.60 -11.30 -0.87
CA GLU A 120 -3.89 -11.80 -1.34
C GLU A 120 -5.05 -11.12 -0.59
N ASN A 121 -4.93 -10.98 0.73
CA ASN A 121 -5.92 -10.27 1.53
C ASN A 121 -5.97 -8.78 1.16
N ALA A 122 -4.82 -8.17 0.85
CA ALA A 122 -4.77 -6.78 0.40
C ALA A 122 -5.56 -6.59 -0.90
N LEU A 123 -5.34 -7.46 -1.89
CA LEU A 123 -6.05 -7.42 -3.16
C LEU A 123 -7.55 -7.65 -2.99
N GLU A 124 -7.92 -8.71 -2.26
CA GLU A 124 -9.33 -9.01 -1.97
C GLU A 124 -10.00 -7.85 -1.23
N GLY A 125 -9.33 -7.29 -0.23
CA GLY A 125 -9.82 -6.16 0.55
C GLY A 125 -10.06 -4.92 -0.29
N MET A 126 -9.15 -4.57 -1.20
CA MET A 126 -9.31 -3.45 -2.12
C MET A 126 -10.52 -3.63 -3.05
N ILE A 127 -10.72 -4.84 -3.56
CA ILE A 127 -11.88 -5.14 -4.43
C ILE A 127 -13.18 -5.13 -3.63
N LYS A 128 -13.20 -5.81 -2.48
CA LYS A 128 -14.43 -6.05 -1.70
C LYS A 128 -14.91 -4.80 -0.96
N TYR A 129 -13.99 -4.04 -0.37
CA TYR A 129 -14.32 -2.94 0.53
C TYR A 129 -14.01 -1.56 -0.02
N MET A 130 -13.05 -1.44 -0.96
CA MET A 130 -12.60 -0.15 -1.50
C MET A 130 -12.99 0.08 -2.96
N LYS A 131 -13.99 -0.65 -3.45
CA LYS A 131 -14.59 -0.47 -4.78
C LYS A 131 -13.60 -0.54 -5.95
N TYR A 132 -12.48 -1.24 -5.77
CA TYR A 132 -11.56 -1.50 -6.88
C TYR A 132 -12.15 -2.52 -7.86
N ASN A 133 -11.74 -2.43 -9.11
CA ASN A 133 -12.29 -3.26 -10.18
C ASN A 133 -12.01 -4.76 -9.92
N LYS A 134 -13.02 -5.60 -10.12
CA LYS A 134 -12.91 -7.07 -9.99
C LYS A 134 -11.88 -7.70 -10.94
N GLY A 135 -11.51 -7.00 -12.02
CA GLY A 135 -10.42 -7.42 -12.92
C GLY A 135 -9.01 -7.11 -12.40
N THR A 136 -8.89 -6.48 -11.22
CA THR A 136 -7.61 -6.26 -10.55
C THR A 136 -7.03 -7.62 -10.13
N HIS A 137 -5.80 -7.91 -10.56
CA HIS A 137 -5.20 -9.22 -10.32
C HIS A 137 -3.69 -9.12 -10.13
N MET A 138 -3.12 -10.14 -9.53
CA MET A 138 -1.67 -10.27 -9.36
C MET A 138 -1.02 -10.90 -10.60
N GLN A 139 0.18 -10.39 -10.92
CA GLN A 139 1.07 -10.97 -11.91
C GLN A 139 2.33 -11.49 -11.24
N ASN A 140 2.81 -12.63 -11.67
CA ASN A 140 4.02 -13.24 -11.13
C ASN A 140 5.16 -13.12 -12.15
N ARG A 141 6.27 -12.50 -11.73
CA ARG A 141 7.45 -12.33 -12.57
C ARG A 141 8.07 -13.68 -13.00
N ALA A 142 8.03 -14.70 -12.14
CA ALA A 142 8.66 -16.00 -12.42
C ALA A 142 8.09 -16.70 -13.66
N THR A 143 6.89 -16.30 -14.12
CA THR A 143 6.24 -16.86 -15.29
C THR A 143 6.49 -16.06 -16.58
N ARG A 144 7.40 -15.07 -16.55
CA ARG A 144 7.61 -14.15 -17.68
C ARG A 144 9.09 -13.90 -17.93
N VAL A 145 9.45 -13.68 -19.20
CA VAL A 145 10.78 -13.18 -19.55
C VAL A 145 10.93 -11.71 -19.17
N MET A 146 12.17 -11.30 -18.91
CA MET A 146 12.46 -9.95 -18.38
C MET A 146 12.00 -8.81 -19.28
N SER A 147 12.10 -8.97 -20.59
CA SER A 147 11.66 -7.95 -21.55
C SER A 147 10.16 -7.69 -21.45
N GLU A 148 9.35 -8.75 -21.41
CA GLU A 148 7.89 -8.66 -21.26
C GLU A 148 7.51 -8.03 -19.92
N TRP A 149 8.23 -8.42 -18.85
CA TRP A 149 8.01 -7.84 -17.52
C TRP A 149 8.24 -6.33 -17.52
N HIS A 150 9.35 -5.87 -18.06
CA HIS A 150 9.63 -4.44 -18.19
C HIS A 150 8.61 -3.72 -19.07
N GLN A 151 8.20 -4.32 -20.18
CA GLN A 151 7.20 -3.74 -21.07
C GLN A 151 5.86 -3.57 -20.32
N MET A 152 5.44 -4.57 -19.55
CA MET A 152 4.22 -4.52 -18.75
C MET A 152 4.27 -3.42 -17.69
N LEU A 153 5.37 -3.33 -16.92
CA LEU A 153 5.52 -2.27 -15.91
C LEU A 153 5.50 -0.88 -16.55
N ARG A 154 6.20 -0.70 -17.67
CA ARG A 154 6.19 0.58 -18.40
C ARG A 154 4.81 0.95 -18.90
N LYS A 155 4.07 0.00 -19.48
CA LYS A 155 2.68 0.23 -19.94
C LYS A 155 1.77 0.76 -18.83
N GLU A 156 1.90 0.25 -17.60
CA GLU A 156 1.15 0.76 -16.46
C GLU A 156 1.58 2.19 -16.11
N LEU A 157 2.88 2.43 -16.00
CA LEU A 157 3.41 3.74 -15.64
C LEU A 157 3.12 4.81 -16.70
N ASP A 158 3.23 4.47 -18.00
CA ASP A 158 2.90 5.37 -19.12
C ASP A 158 1.42 5.77 -19.10
N ALA A 159 0.56 4.82 -18.70
CA ALA A 159 -0.85 5.08 -18.47
C ALA A 159 -1.14 5.76 -17.11
N LYS A 160 -0.11 6.33 -16.45
CA LYS A 160 -0.23 7.03 -15.15
C LYS A 160 -0.77 6.15 -14.02
N ARG A 161 -0.49 4.86 -14.05
CA ARG A 161 -0.90 3.92 -13.01
C ARG A 161 0.33 3.48 -12.21
N PRO A 162 0.50 3.99 -10.97
CA PRO A 162 1.51 3.49 -10.05
C PRO A 162 1.18 2.04 -9.67
N ILE A 163 2.21 1.27 -9.37
CA ILE A 163 2.13 -0.19 -9.25
C ILE A 163 2.39 -0.59 -7.80
N LEU A 164 1.45 -1.32 -7.18
CA LEU A 164 1.76 -2.07 -5.96
C LEU A 164 2.68 -3.23 -6.31
N TYR A 165 3.79 -3.31 -5.62
CA TYR A 165 4.81 -4.29 -5.90
C TYR A 165 5.28 -4.98 -4.61
N THR A 166 5.45 -6.30 -4.67
CA THR A 166 6.00 -7.07 -3.55
C THR A 166 7.31 -7.73 -3.94
N ALA A 167 8.25 -7.71 -3.03
CA ALA A 167 9.52 -8.40 -3.17
C ALA A 167 9.86 -9.13 -1.88
N SER A 168 10.51 -10.28 -1.99
CA SER A 168 11.02 -11.02 -0.86
C SER A 168 12.54 -11.11 -0.93
N THR A 169 13.20 -11.08 0.21
CA THR A 169 14.64 -11.36 0.32
C THR A 169 14.89 -12.87 0.35
N LYS A 170 16.13 -13.28 0.07
CA LYS A 170 16.55 -14.69 0.19
C LYS A 170 16.39 -15.22 1.63
N SER A 171 16.45 -14.35 2.63
CA SER A 171 16.24 -14.66 4.05
C SER A 171 14.78 -14.76 4.47
N GLY A 172 13.83 -14.64 3.54
CA GLY A 172 12.39 -14.80 3.80
C GLY A 172 11.64 -13.51 4.21
N GLY A 173 12.33 -12.38 4.35
CA GLY A 173 11.67 -11.08 4.60
C GLY A 173 10.96 -10.58 3.36
N GLY A 174 9.69 -10.14 3.50
CA GLY A 174 8.91 -9.54 2.42
C GLY A 174 8.69 -8.05 2.63
N HIS A 175 8.53 -7.30 1.52
CA HIS A 175 8.16 -5.90 1.56
C HIS A 175 7.21 -5.56 0.41
N MET A 176 6.14 -4.80 0.72
CA MET A 176 5.27 -4.21 -0.28
C MET A 176 5.58 -2.71 -0.41
N PHE A 177 5.68 -2.23 -1.64
CA PHE A 177 6.03 -0.86 -1.97
C PHE A 177 5.37 -0.42 -3.27
N VAL A 178 5.53 0.85 -3.64
CA VAL A 178 4.96 1.40 -4.88
C VAL A 178 6.07 1.67 -5.88
N ILE A 179 5.91 1.19 -7.10
CA ILE A 179 6.71 1.63 -8.25
C ILE A 179 5.94 2.76 -8.92
N ASP A 180 6.52 3.95 -8.98
CA ASP A 180 5.86 5.17 -9.47
C ASP A 180 6.65 5.89 -10.57
N GLY A 181 7.69 5.26 -11.12
CA GLY A 181 8.44 5.82 -12.22
C GLY A 181 9.51 4.89 -12.79
N TYR A 182 10.03 5.28 -13.95
CA TYR A 182 11.13 4.57 -14.60
C TYR A 182 12.00 5.47 -15.48
N THR A 183 13.20 4.99 -15.80
CA THR A 183 14.09 5.58 -16.78
C THR A 183 14.19 4.70 -18.04
N GLN A 184 14.72 5.24 -19.13
CA GLN A 184 14.93 4.47 -20.37
C GLN A 184 15.83 3.24 -20.18
N LYS A 185 16.75 3.26 -19.20
CA LYS A 185 17.65 2.16 -18.88
C LYS A 185 17.07 1.09 -17.96
N ASN A 186 15.73 0.99 -17.84
CA ASN A 186 15.01 0.06 -16.94
C ASN A 186 15.37 0.22 -15.44
N TYR A 187 15.68 1.45 -15.01
CA TYR A 187 15.72 1.77 -13.60
C TYR A 187 14.32 2.23 -13.19
N TYR A 188 13.84 1.75 -12.06
CA TYR A 188 12.52 2.10 -11.54
C TYR A 188 12.66 3.00 -10.32
N HIS A 189 11.82 4.00 -10.23
CA HIS A 189 11.65 4.79 -9.03
C HIS A 189 10.70 4.03 -8.09
N VAL A 190 11.11 3.91 -6.83
CA VAL A 190 10.40 3.14 -5.82
C VAL A 190 10.08 4.03 -4.63
N ASN A 191 8.82 4.06 -4.26
CA ASN A 191 8.35 4.61 -3.00
C ASN A 191 8.20 3.46 -2.00
N TRP A 192 9.14 3.38 -1.05
CA TRP A 192 9.22 2.29 -0.08
C TRP A 192 8.20 2.41 1.06
N GLY A 193 7.54 3.57 1.23
CA GLY A 193 6.73 3.86 2.40
C GLY A 193 7.55 4.16 3.67
N TRP A 194 8.74 4.78 3.53
CA TRP A 194 9.68 5.07 4.65
C TRP A 194 10.18 6.53 4.63
N LYS A 195 9.33 7.54 4.55
CA LYS A 195 9.68 8.98 4.50
C LYS A 195 10.61 9.37 3.33
N ARG A 196 11.27 10.56 3.45
CA ARG A 196 12.13 11.16 2.42
C ARG A 196 13.33 10.31 1.95
N ARG A 197 13.78 9.34 2.76
CA ARG A 197 14.92 8.46 2.42
C ARG A 197 14.53 7.30 1.51
N SER A 198 13.28 7.22 1.14
CA SER A 198 12.66 6.05 0.53
C SER A 198 12.47 6.13 -0.99
N THR A 199 12.85 7.24 -1.61
CA THR A 199 12.81 7.35 -3.06
C THR A 199 14.22 7.14 -3.62
N VAL A 200 14.55 5.89 -3.90
CA VAL A 200 15.86 5.51 -4.49
C VAL A 200 15.63 5.07 -5.91
N PRO A 201 16.36 5.60 -6.91
CA PRO A 201 16.34 5.02 -8.25
C PRO A 201 16.83 3.57 -8.15
N MET A 202 15.97 2.60 -8.47
CA MET A 202 16.38 1.20 -8.48
C MET A 202 17.35 0.91 -9.63
N ARG A 203 18.54 0.53 -9.28
CA ARG A 203 19.43 -0.23 -10.18
C ARG A 203 18.77 -1.59 -10.43
N ARG A 204 18.86 -2.10 -11.67
CA ARG A 204 18.31 -3.39 -12.14
C ARG A 204 17.80 -4.26 -11.00
N VAL A 205 16.53 -4.61 -11.00
CA VAL A 205 16.03 -5.68 -10.12
C VAL A 205 16.85 -6.92 -10.45
N PRO A 206 17.73 -7.40 -9.55
CA PRO A 206 18.63 -8.51 -9.89
C PRO A 206 17.81 -9.74 -10.31
N PRO A 207 18.24 -10.52 -11.29
CA PRO A 207 17.56 -11.73 -11.70
C PRO A 207 17.47 -12.82 -10.62
N SER A 208 18.18 -12.64 -9.50
CA SER A 208 18.29 -13.61 -8.40
C SER A 208 17.38 -13.38 -7.20
N ILE A 209 16.45 -12.41 -7.27
CA ILE A 209 15.43 -12.25 -6.21
C ILE A 209 14.27 -13.23 -6.49
N PRO A 210 13.85 -14.03 -5.48
CA PRO A 210 12.73 -14.97 -5.64
C PRO A 210 11.47 -14.29 -6.20
N PRO A 211 10.48 -15.03 -6.70
CA PRO A 211 9.45 -14.52 -7.58
C PRO A 211 8.78 -13.27 -7.01
N LEU A 212 9.01 -12.16 -7.69
CA LEU A 212 8.34 -10.90 -7.40
C LEU A 212 6.89 -11.02 -7.85
N ARG A 213 5.96 -10.80 -6.96
CA ARG A 213 4.53 -10.76 -7.27
C ARG A 213 4.11 -9.32 -7.48
N TRP A 214 3.38 -9.07 -8.53
CA TRP A 214 2.88 -7.77 -8.90
C TRP A 214 1.36 -7.71 -8.74
N VAL A 215 0.85 -6.64 -8.16
CA VAL A 215 -0.57 -6.35 -8.07
C VAL A 215 -0.86 -5.20 -9.03
N GLY A 216 -1.46 -5.50 -10.16
CA GLY A 216 -1.98 -4.48 -11.08
C GLY A 216 -3.29 -3.94 -10.52
N VAL A 217 -3.24 -2.77 -9.92
CA VAL A 217 -4.45 -2.10 -9.42
C VAL A 217 -5.07 -1.33 -10.58
N ARG A 218 -6.19 -1.83 -11.11
CA ARG A 218 -7.09 -1.01 -11.92
C ARG A 218 -8.08 -0.34 -10.98
N ALA A 219 -8.00 0.97 -10.86
CA ALA A 219 -9.08 1.74 -10.26
C ALA A 219 -10.40 1.42 -10.97
N GLY A 220 -11.52 1.55 -10.26
CA GLY A 220 -12.86 1.57 -10.87
C GLY A 220 -12.95 2.60 -11.99
N PRO A 221 -14.13 2.88 -12.56
CA PRO A 221 -14.25 3.73 -13.73
C PRO A 221 -13.43 5.01 -13.51
N ILE A 222 -12.46 5.22 -14.41
CA ILE A 222 -11.62 6.43 -14.41
C ILE A 222 -12.60 7.59 -14.46
N PRO A 223 -12.61 8.50 -13.46
CA PRO A 223 -13.39 9.72 -13.62
C PRO A 223 -12.89 10.43 -14.90
N PRO A 224 -13.77 11.02 -15.70
CA PRO A 224 -13.36 11.74 -16.89
C PRO A 224 -12.31 12.79 -16.49
N VAL A 225 -11.19 12.79 -17.18
CA VAL A 225 -10.16 13.82 -17.08
C VAL A 225 -10.82 15.13 -17.47
N GLN A 226 -11.00 16.04 -16.52
CA GLN A 226 -11.35 17.44 -16.81
C GLN A 226 -10.13 18.17 -17.33
#